data_3e37e8e2f4328690eb110538bbbb01f5
#
_entry.id   3e37e8e2f4328690eb110538bbbb01f5
#
_cell.length_a   1.000
_cell.length_b   1.000
_cell.length_c   1.000
_cell.angle_alpha   90.00
_cell.angle_beta   90.00
_cell.angle_gamma   90.00
#
_symmetry.space_group_name_H-M   'P 1'
#
loop_
_entity.id
_entity.type
_entity.pdbx_description
1 polymer ?
#
loop_
_entity_poly.entity_id
_entity_poly.type
_entity_poly.pdbx_seq_one_letter_code
_entity_poly.pdbx_strand_id
1 'polypeptide(L)'
;MVIGIFTDTFYPEINGVATSVILLKRELEKIGHTVYVVSPSNPALKFMPDIGRTFRLPSAPLVFLPSRRLAITYKKSVAHKINELKLDIIHTNTEFSLGFFGKFIAAALNKPVIHTYHTLYKDYVHYITKGRLPNISADMARRYSRLFCNSCDMLVTPTDKTRDLLLEYDVERPIEVIPTGIDIEQFSQTPGDALRIAALRAELRIGPNERLILYVGRIAKEKSIDSIIRHLPEYFKTHKNEKFLIVGGGPLRNELEELARQYGIGNKVVFAGERPWEEVSLFYKMASVFISASLSETQGLTFIEAMAAKIPVVAKKDRSVEKLIIDGFSGCLFEEDSQIPSVLHKIQTDSDFRNEQIANAYEIASQNSSAQFAVKMEQMYEKTIREYELHGRRYILNNRLVQKILL
;
A
#
# COMPACT_ATOMS: atom_id res chain seq x y z
N MET A 1 12.99 17.68 -13.36
CA MET A 1 12.90 16.49 -14.25
C MET A 1 11.47 16.32 -14.74
N VAL A 2 11.31 15.69 -15.90
CA VAL A 2 10.02 15.21 -16.42
C VAL A 2 9.92 13.71 -16.20
N ILE A 3 9.06 13.26 -15.34
CA ILE A 3 8.95 11.87 -14.87
C ILE A 3 7.69 11.23 -15.43
N GLY A 4 7.83 10.06 -16.05
CA GLY A 4 6.69 9.26 -16.53
C GLY A 4 6.42 8.07 -15.60
N ILE A 5 5.33 8.08 -14.85
CA ILE A 5 4.92 6.96 -13.99
C ILE A 5 3.92 6.07 -14.74
N PHE A 6 4.22 4.78 -14.86
CA PHE A 6 3.40 3.78 -15.55
C PHE A 6 2.86 2.78 -14.53
N THR A 7 1.54 2.69 -14.43
CA THR A 7 0.87 1.84 -13.42
C THR A 7 -0.48 1.33 -13.90
N ASP A 8 -0.75 0.03 -13.70
CA ASP A 8 -2.03 -0.59 -14.03
C ASP A 8 -3.13 -0.28 -13.00
N THR A 9 -2.77 0.34 -11.87
CA THR A 9 -3.71 0.75 -10.81
C THR A 9 -3.44 2.19 -10.40
N PHE A 10 -4.46 3.03 -10.49
CA PHE A 10 -4.41 4.46 -10.16
C PHE A 10 -5.81 4.97 -9.84
N TYR A 11 -5.92 6.22 -9.36
CA TYR A 11 -7.22 6.87 -9.12
C TYR A 11 -8.23 6.57 -10.26
N PRO A 12 -9.49 6.25 -9.97
CA PRO A 12 -10.18 6.24 -8.67
C PRO A 12 -10.06 4.92 -7.88
N GLU A 13 -9.20 3.99 -8.27
CA GLU A 13 -8.98 2.78 -7.50
C GLU A 13 -8.29 3.09 -6.16
N ILE A 14 -8.76 2.42 -5.08
CA ILE A 14 -8.22 2.58 -3.73
C ILE A 14 -7.44 1.32 -3.36
N ASN A 15 -6.12 1.43 -3.34
CA ASN A 15 -5.20 0.39 -2.86
C ASN A 15 -3.82 0.99 -2.61
N GLY A 16 -2.95 0.27 -1.89
CA GLY A 16 -1.63 0.77 -1.49
C GLY A 16 -0.75 1.26 -2.62
N VAL A 17 -0.80 0.62 -3.81
CA VAL A 17 -0.02 1.05 -4.98
C VAL A 17 -0.56 2.36 -5.55
N ALA A 18 -1.89 2.46 -5.75
CA ALA A 18 -2.53 3.67 -6.24
C ALA A 18 -2.26 4.86 -5.30
N THR A 19 -2.42 4.66 -3.99
CA THR A 19 -2.12 5.67 -2.97
C THR A 19 -0.66 6.10 -3.01
N SER A 20 0.28 5.16 -3.09
CA SER A 20 1.72 5.44 -3.21
C SER A 20 2.03 6.31 -4.42
N VAL A 21 1.46 6.00 -5.58
CA VAL A 21 1.67 6.77 -6.82
C VAL A 21 1.06 8.17 -6.73
N ILE A 22 -0.13 8.31 -6.14
CA ILE A 22 -0.80 9.61 -5.94
C ILE A 22 0.06 10.51 -5.06
N LEU A 23 0.52 9.98 -3.92
CA LEU A 23 1.35 10.72 -2.97
C LEU A 23 2.70 11.10 -3.58
N LEU A 24 3.37 10.15 -4.25
CA LEU A 24 4.63 10.40 -4.93
C LEU A 24 4.50 11.49 -5.99
N LYS A 25 3.47 11.42 -6.85
CA LYS A 25 3.20 12.45 -7.86
C LYS A 25 3.03 13.81 -7.21
N ARG A 26 2.17 13.91 -6.20
CA ARG A 26 1.87 15.16 -5.50
C ARG A 26 3.12 15.80 -4.90
N GLU A 27 3.92 15.02 -4.19
CA GLU A 27 5.10 15.53 -3.50
C GLU A 27 6.24 15.87 -4.48
N LEU A 28 6.44 15.09 -5.53
CA LEU A 28 7.40 15.42 -6.59
C LEU A 28 7.01 16.72 -7.33
N GLU A 29 5.72 16.95 -7.57
CA GLU A 29 5.25 18.21 -8.17
C GLU A 29 5.45 19.41 -7.24
N LYS A 30 5.31 19.24 -5.92
CA LYS A 30 5.62 20.28 -4.92
C LYS A 30 7.09 20.72 -4.93
N ILE A 31 8.02 19.78 -5.16
CA ILE A 31 9.45 20.08 -5.25
C ILE A 31 9.93 20.46 -6.65
N GLY A 32 8.98 20.74 -7.57
CA GLY A 32 9.25 21.36 -8.87
C GLY A 32 9.43 20.41 -10.05
N HIS A 33 9.10 19.12 -9.91
CA HIS A 33 9.13 18.19 -11.03
C HIS A 33 7.83 18.21 -11.83
N THR A 34 7.92 17.80 -13.10
CA THR A 34 6.74 17.54 -13.93
C THR A 34 6.48 16.05 -13.96
N VAL A 35 5.32 15.62 -13.44
CA VAL A 35 4.99 14.19 -13.34
C VAL A 35 3.78 13.85 -14.20
N TYR A 36 3.96 12.94 -15.14
CA TYR A 36 2.89 12.35 -15.94
C TYR A 36 2.60 10.94 -15.47
N VAL A 37 1.32 10.60 -15.27
CA VAL A 37 0.89 9.25 -14.95
C VAL A 37 0.23 8.62 -16.17
N VAL A 38 0.68 7.44 -16.56
CA VAL A 38 0.07 6.61 -17.61
C VAL A 38 -0.66 5.46 -16.94
N SER A 39 -1.98 5.38 -17.12
CA SER A 39 -2.84 4.45 -16.39
C SER A 39 -4.02 3.97 -17.25
N PRO A 40 -4.67 2.84 -16.94
CA PRO A 40 -5.87 2.39 -17.63
C PRO A 40 -7.02 3.39 -17.48
N SER A 41 -7.89 3.49 -18.48
CA SER A 41 -9.16 4.20 -18.35
C SER A 41 -10.07 3.46 -17.36
N ASN A 42 -10.84 4.23 -16.57
CA ASN A 42 -11.81 3.68 -15.62
C ASN A 42 -13.19 4.29 -15.90
N PRO A 43 -14.27 3.49 -16.02
CA PRO A 43 -15.60 4.00 -16.27
C PRO A 43 -16.11 5.00 -15.24
N ALA A 44 -15.66 4.90 -13.98
CA ALA A 44 -16.03 5.83 -12.91
C ALA A 44 -15.61 7.27 -13.21
N LEU A 45 -14.55 7.49 -14.01
CA LEU A 45 -14.09 8.83 -14.42
C LEU A 45 -15.06 9.59 -15.32
N LYS A 46 -16.13 8.96 -15.78
CA LYS A 46 -17.25 9.67 -16.44
C LYS A 46 -17.99 10.62 -15.48
N PHE A 47 -17.91 10.33 -14.18
CA PHE A 47 -18.65 11.04 -13.13
C PHE A 47 -17.74 11.76 -12.12
N MET A 48 -16.43 11.64 -12.28
CA MET A 48 -15.44 12.18 -11.33
C MET A 48 -14.32 12.89 -12.11
N PRO A 49 -13.80 14.03 -11.60
CA PRO A 49 -12.64 14.68 -12.21
C PRO A 49 -11.42 13.75 -12.15
N ASP A 50 -10.58 13.79 -13.18
CA ASP A 50 -9.31 13.08 -13.17
C ASP A 50 -8.21 13.90 -12.48
N ILE A 51 -7.19 13.23 -11.99
CA ILE A 51 -6.00 13.88 -11.42
C ILE A 51 -5.11 14.37 -12.56
N GLY A 52 -4.81 15.66 -12.61
CA GLY A 52 -4.11 16.35 -13.69
C GLY A 52 -2.82 15.66 -14.17
N ARG A 53 -2.43 15.89 -15.41
CA ARG A 53 -1.31 15.24 -16.13
C ARG A 53 -1.41 13.72 -16.14
N THR A 54 -2.60 13.15 -16.33
CA THR A 54 -2.84 11.72 -16.43
C THR A 54 -3.20 11.32 -17.85
N PHE A 55 -2.48 10.36 -18.43
CA PHE A 55 -2.78 9.73 -19.72
C PHE A 55 -3.56 8.45 -19.50
N ARG A 56 -4.84 8.46 -19.85
CA ARG A 56 -5.72 7.30 -19.75
C ARG A 56 -5.71 6.49 -21.02
N LEU A 57 -5.22 5.25 -20.95
CA LEU A 57 -5.24 4.33 -22.07
C LEU A 57 -6.54 3.53 -22.09
N PRO A 58 -7.10 3.24 -23.31
CA PRO A 58 -8.22 2.30 -23.42
C PRO A 58 -7.92 1.02 -22.65
N SER A 59 -8.93 0.48 -21.97
CA SER A 59 -8.73 -0.69 -21.11
C SER A 59 -9.93 -1.61 -21.14
N ALA A 60 -9.68 -2.89 -20.85
CA ALA A 60 -10.68 -3.92 -20.66
C ALA A 60 -10.58 -4.51 -19.24
N PRO A 61 -11.70 -4.94 -18.63
CA PRO A 61 -11.66 -5.66 -17.37
C PRO A 61 -10.93 -6.99 -17.53
N LEU A 62 -10.17 -7.38 -16.50
CA LEU A 62 -9.51 -8.69 -16.47
C LEU A 62 -10.56 -9.79 -16.21
N VAL A 63 -10.63 -10.80 -17.05
CA VAL A 63 -11.68 -11.85 -17.02
C VAL A 63 -11.76 -12.55 -15.65
N PHE A 64 -10.59 -12.79 -15.01
CA PHE A 64 -10.51 -13.51 -13.72
C PHE A 64 -10.57 -12.58 -12.50
N LEU A 65 -10.43 -11.28 -12.69
CA LEU A 65 -10.47 -10.25 -11.66
C LEU A 65 -11.13 -8.98 -12.23
N PRO A 66 -12.48 -8.95 -12.35
CA PRO A 66 -13.20 -7.86 -13.02
C PRO A 66 -12.98 -6.47 -12.40
N SER A 67 -12.57 -6.43 -11.12
CA SER A 67 -12.14 -5.20 -10.43
C SER A 67 -10.82 -4.62 -10.96
N ARG A 68 -10.03 -5.40 -11.71
CA ARG A 68 -8.77 -4.96 -12.32
C ARG A 68 -8.95 -4.77 -13.82
N ARG A 69 -8.25 -3.78 -14.35
CA ARG A 69 -8.30 -3.43 -15.78
C ARG A 69 -6.91 -3.53 -16.39
N LEU A 70 -6.85 -4.08 -17.60
CA LEU A 70 -5.64 -4.10 -18.41
C LEU A 70 -5.73 -3.01 -19.48
N ALA A 71 -4.69 -2.21 -19.61
CA ALA A 71 -4.59 -1.22 -20.65
C ALA A 71 -4.32 -1.89 -22.01
N ILE A 72 -5.00 -1.38 -23.04
CA ILE A 72 -4.73 -1.72 -24.43
C ILE A 72 -3.62 -0.78 -24.91
N THR A 73 -2.38 -1.25 -24.84
CA THR A 73 -1.19 -0.37 -24.91
C THR A 73 -0.74 -0.06 -26.34
N TYR A 74 -1.15 -0.85 -27.32
CA TYR A 74 -0.62 -0.71 -28.68
C TYR A 74 -1.44 0.22 -29.57
N LYS A 75 -1.11 1.52 -29.56
CA LYS A 75 -1.47 2.48 -30.62
C LYS A 75 -0.28 3.40 -30.87
N LYS A 76 0.18 3.51 -32.13
CA LYS A 76 1.26 4.43 -32.55
C LYS A 76 1.00 5.87 -32.06
N SER A 77 -0.25 6.34 -32.09
CA SER A 77 -0.65 7.66 -31.63
C SER A 77 -0.38 7.90 -30.13
N VAL A 78 -0.43 6.85 -29.30
CA VAL A 78 -0.13 6.97 -27.86
C VAL A 78 1.37 7.11 -27.64
N ALA A 79 2.17 6.28 -28.31
CA ALA A 79 3.62 6.35 -28.22
C ALA A 79 4.14 7.71 -28.72
N HIS A 80 3.58 8.26 -29.80
CA HIS A 80 3.89 9.59 -30.29
C HIS A 80 3.59 10.69 -29.26
N LYS A 81 2.39 10.69 -28.66
CA LYS A 81 2.03 11.63 -27.58
C LYS A 81 2.97 11.54 -26.39
N ILE A 82 3.36 10.32 -25.98
CA ILE A 82 4.31 10.15 -24.88
C ILE A 82 5.70 10.68 -25.24
N ASN A 83 6.13 10.53 -26.49
CA ASN A 83 7.40 11.09 -26.97
C ASN A 83 7.43 12.63 -26.88
N GLU A 84 6.29 13.28 -27.15
CA GLU A 84 6.15 14.75 -27.04
C GLU A 84 6.33 15.27 -25.61
N LEU A 85 6.14 14.41 -24.59
CA LEU A 85 6.33 14.77 -23.18
C LEU A 85 7.78 14.97 -22.77
N LYS A 86 8.74 14.50 -23.58
CA LYS A 86 10.19 14.61 -23.35
C LYS A 86 10.58 14.09 -21.95
N LEU A 87 10.13 12.88 -21.62
CA LEU A 87 10.43 12.23 -20.35
C LEU A 87 11.94 12.08 -20.13
N ASP A 88 12.41 12.38 -18.92
CA ASP A 88 13.79 12.14 -18.51
C ASP A 88 13.98 10.71 -17.98
N ILE A 89 12.98 10.18 -17.30
CA ILE A 89 12.98 8.85 -16.70
C ILE A 89 11.58 8.23 -16.74
N ILE A 90 11.55 6.90 -16.78
CA ILE A 90 10.32 6.11 -16.70
C ILE A 90 10.32 5.29 -15.41
N HIS A 91 9.25 5.45 -14.63
CA HIS A 91 9.03 4.73 -13.39
C HIS A 91 7.82 3.80 -13.52
N THR A 92 8.04 2.49 -13.45
CA THR A 92 6.97 1.49 -13.47
C THR A 92 6.62 1.03 -12.06
N ASN A 93 5.32 0.92 -11.74
CA ASN A 93 4.81 0.55 -10.41
C ASN A 93 3.99 -0.74 -10.41
N THR A 94 3.85 -1.38 -11.56
CA THR A 94 3.18 -2.68 -11.72
C THR A 94 3.90 -3.48 -12.80
N GLU A 95 3.81 -4.79 -12.71
CA GLU A 95 4.48 -5.73 -13.62
C GLU A 95 3.54 -6.25 -14.73
N PHE A 96 2.37 -5.60 -14.92
CA PHE A 96 1.39 -6.00 -15.93
C PHE A 96 1.49 -5.15 -17.21
N SER A 97 0.35 -4.84 -17.83
CA SER A 97 0.30 -4.22 -19.15
C SER A 97 1.08 -2.91 -19.23
N LEU A 98 0.96 -2.04 -18.23
CA LEU A 98 1.64 -0.74 -18.22
C LEU A 98 3.08 -0.81 -17.75
N GLY A 99 3.43 -1.79 -16.92
CA GLY A 99 4.84 -2.04 -16.61
C GLY A 99 5.64 -2.42 -17.86
N PHE A 100 5.12 -3.35 -18.66
CA PHE A 100 5.76 -3.72 -19.94
C PHE A 100 5.73 -2.57 -20.95
N PHE A 101 4.62 -1.84 -21.03
CA PHE A 101 4.51 -0.69 -21.94
C PHE A 101 5.48 0.42 -21.55
N GLY A 102 5.65 0.72 -20.26
CA GLY A 102 6.65 1.67 -19.79
C GLY A 102 8.08 1.30 -20.21
N LYS A 103 8.44 0.02 -20.05
CA LYS A 103 9.74 -0.50 -20.50
C LYS A 103 9.91 -0.44 -22.02
N PHE A 104 8.84 -0.71 -22.76
CA PHE A 104 8.85 -0.57 -24.22
C PHE A 104 9.08 0.89 -24.63
N ILE A 105 8.37 1.84 -24.03
CA ILE A 105 8.55 3.28 -24.25
C ILE A 105 9.95 3.73 -23.87
N ALA A 106 10.48 3.28 -22.74
CA ALA A 106 11.84 3.57 -22.31
C ALA A 106 12.88 3.10 -23.32
N ALA A 107 12.70 1.88 -23.85
CA ALA A 107 13.57 1.35 -24.91
C ALA A 107 13.53 2.18 -26.17
N ALA A 108 12.33 2.59 -26.57
CA ALA A 108 12.09 3.38 -27.77
C ALA A 108 12.65 4.80 -27.70
N LEU A 109 12.52 5.44 -26.53
CA LEU A 109 12.97 6.81 -26.27
C LEU A 109 14.43 6.87 -25.78
N ASN A 110 15.09 5.72 -25.60
CA ASN A 110 16.43 5.62 -25.01
C ASN A 110 16.50 6.30 -23.62
N LYS A 111 15.54 5.98 -22.73
CA LYS A 111 15.44 6.55 -21.38
C LYS A 111 15.59 5.46 -20.31
N PRO A 112 16.13 5.81 -19.13
CA PRO A 112 16.28 4.85 -18.03
C PRO A 112 14.93 4.42 -17.45
N VAL A 113 14.91 3.20 -16.88
CA VAL A 113 13.74 2.61 -16.21
C VAL A 113 14.07 2.31 -14.77
N ILE A 114 13.29 2.90 -13.88
CA ILE A 114 13.21 2.47 -12.48
C ILE A 114 11.89 1.74 -12.24
N HIS A 115 11.89 0.72 -11.38
CA HIS A 115 10.70 -0.03 -11.04
C HIS A 115 10.55 -0.15 -9.53
N THR A 116 9.36 0.20 -9.00
CA THR A 116 9.01 -0.10 -7.61
C THR A 116 8.21 -1.40 -7.55
N TYR A 117 8.77 -2.39 -6.85
CA TYR A 117 8.16 -3.70 -6.66
C TYR A 117 7.29 -3.70 -5.39
N HIS A 118 5.96 -3.60 -5.58
CA HIS A 118 5.00 -3.46 -4.49
C HIS A 118 4.39 -4.78 -4.00
N THR A 119 4.41 -5.84 -4.82
CA THR A 119 3.55 -7.01 -4.61
C THR A 119 4.36 -8.27 -4.33
N LEU A 120 4.10 -8.91 -3.21
CA LEU A 120 4.58 -10.26 -2.93
C LEU A 120 3.72 -11.29 -3.69
N TYR A 121 4.05 -11.59 -4.95
CA TYR A 121 3.27 -12.52 -5.78
C TYR A 121 3.12 -13.90 -5.15
N LYS A 122 4.09 -14.34 -4.36
CA LYS A 122 4.03 -15.61 -3.62
C LYS A 122 2.74 -15.72 -2.78
N ASP A 123 2.32 -14.62 -2.17
CA ASP A 123 1.12 -14.59 -1.33
C ASP A 123 -0.17 -14.50 -2.17
N TYR A 124 -0.11 -14.04 -3.43
CA TYR A 124 -1.26 -13.88 -4.33
C TYR A 124 -1.49 -15.06 -5.27
N VAL A 125 -0.47 -15.87 -5.54
CA VAL A 125 -0.59 -17.05 -6.40
C VAL A 125 -1.64 -18.03 -5.89
N HIS A 126 -1.78 -18.14 -4.56
CA HIS A 126 -2.80 -18.97 -3.93
C HIS A 126 -4.24 -18.63 -4.36
N TYR A 127 -4.52 -17.33 -4.59
CA TYR A 127 -5.84 -16.87 -5.07
C TYR A 127 -6.09 -17.19 -6.54
N ILE A 128 -5.06 -17.12 -7.38
CA ILE A 128 -5.18 -17.38 -8.83
C ILE A 128 -5.36 -18.86 -9.11
N THR A 129 -4.65 -19.72 -8.38
CA THR A 129 -4.66 -21.19 -8.63
C THR A 129 -5.71 -21.94 -7.82
N LYS A 130 -6.48 -21.25 -6.95
CA LYS A 130 -7.42 -21.87 -5.99
C LYS A 130 -6.76 -23.02 -5.19
N GLY A 131 -5.48 -22.90 -4.91
CA GLY A 131 -4.71 -23.87 -4.15
C GLY A 131 -4.35 -25.18 -4.88
N ARG A 132 -4.65 -25.31 -6.18
CA ARG A 132 -4.51 -26.58 -6.89
C ARG A 132 -3.10 -26.96 -7.34
N LEU A 133 -2.17 -26.01 -7.47
CA LEU A 133 -0.78 -26.25 -7.91
C LEU A 133 0.20 -25.25 -7.26
N PRO A 134 0.44 -25.32 -5.94
CA PRO A 134 1.18 -24.29 -5.23
C PRO A 134 2.66 -24.17 -5.68
N ASN A 135 3.33 -25.27 -5.98
CA ASN A 135 4.75 -25.26 -6.32
C ASN A 135 5.04 -24.74 -7.74
N ILE A 136 4.25 -25.14 -8.72
CA ILE A 136 4.40 -24.68 -10.12
C ILE A 136 4.12 -23.20 -10.21
N SER A 137 3.13 -22.72 -9.49
CA SER A 137 2.75 -21.31 -9.48
C SER A 137 3.77 -20.41 -8.77
N ALA A 138 4.44 -20.90 -7.71
CA ALA A 138 5.50 -20.17 -7.03
C ALA A 138 6.76 -20.02 -7.92
N ASP A 139 7.17 -21.10 -8.61
CA ASP A 139 8.29 -21.04 -9.55
C ASP A 139 8.01 -20.15 -10.76
N MET A 140 6.78 -20.17 -11.29
CA MET A 140 6.36 -19.24 -12.34
C MET A 140 6.41 -17.78 -11.86
N ALA A 141 5.92 -17.48 -10.65
CA ALA A 141 5.97 -16.14 -10.08
C ALA A 141 7.43 -15.67 -9.89
N ARG A 142 8.32 -16.56 -9.40
CA ARG A 142 9.76 -16.30 -9.29
C ARG A 142 10.37 -15.94 -10.65
N ARG A 143 10.19 -16.80 -11.66
CA ARG A 143 10.73 -16.58 -13.02
C ARG A 143 10.20 -15.28 -13.65
N TYR A 144 8.91 -15.03 -13.46
CA TYR A 144 8.28 -13.81 -13.97
C TYR A 144 8.86 -12.56 -13.32
N SER A 145 8.91 -12.51 -11.98
CA SER A 145 9.49 -11.40 -11.23
C SER A 145 10.96 -11.17 -11.60
N ARG A 146 11.76 -12.24 -11.67
CA ARG A 146 13.15 -12.18 -12.10
C ARG A 146 13.32 -11.57 -13.49
N LEU A 147 12.58 -12.06 -14.48
CA LEU A 147 12.64 -11.56 -15.86
C LEU A 147 12.21 -10.09 -15.96
N PHE A 148 11.14 -9.74 -15.24
CA PHE A 148 10.66 -8.37 -15.22
C PHE A 148 11.66 -7.43 -14.54
N CYS A 149 12.12 -7.76 -13.34
CA CYS A 149 13.04 -6.94 -12.57
C CYS A 149 14.40 -6.81 -13.24
N ASN A 150 14.97 -7.91 -13.76
CA ASN A 150 16.23 -7.88 -14.47
C ASN A 150 16.20 -7.06 -15.77
N SER A 151 15.05 -6.64 -16.24
CA SER A 151 14.87 -5.75 -17.39
C SER A 151 14.69 -4.27 -17.04
N CYS A 152 14.94 -3.87 -15.82
CA CYS A 152 14.98 -2.49 -15.36
C CYS A 152 16.42 -2.04 -15.10
N ASP A 153 16.69 -0.74 -15.05
CA ASP A 153 18.01 -0.22 -14.73
C ASP A 153 18.23 -0.14 -13.22
N MET A 154 17.17 0.15 -12.46
CA MET A 154 17.15 0.26 -11.00
C MET A 154 15.84 -0.29 -10.44
N LEU A 155 15.89 -0.88 -9.25
CA LEU A 155 14.73 -1.36 -8.52
C LEU A 155 14.59 -0.65 -7.17
N VAL A 156 13.35 -0.42 -6.79
CA VAL A 156 12.99 0.05 -5.45
C VAL A 156 12.05 -0.96 -4.81
N THR A 157 12.26 -1.23 -3.53
CA THR A 157 11.37 -2.06 -2.71
C THR A 157 10.97 -1.31 -1.45
N PRO A 158 9.74 -1.49 -0.94
CA PRO A 158 9.31 -0.79 0.27
C PRO A 158 9.96 -1.31 1.55
N THR A 159 10.50 -2.55 1.54
CA THR A 159 11.09 -3.18 2.71
C THR A 159 12.26 -4.09 2.36
N ASP A 160 13.13 -4.36 3.34
CA ASP A 160 14.20 -5.37 3.22
C ASP A 160 13.65 -6.77 2.94
N LYS A 161 12.50 -7.14 3.54
CA LYS A 161 11.82 -8.42 3.27
C LYS A 161 11.56 -8.62 1.77
N THR A 162 11.11 -7.56 1.10
CA THR A 162 10.86 -7.59 -0.35
C THR A 162 12.15 -7.60 -1.16
N ARG A 163 13.17 -6.86 -0.74
CA ARG A 163 14.51 -6.88 -1.36
C ARG A 163 15.11 -8.29 -1.27
N ASP A 164 15.12 -8.87 -0.06
CA ASP A 164 15.70 -10.18 0.20
C ASP A 164 14.99 -11.26 -0.65
N LEU A 165 13.66 -11.17 -0.79
CA LEU A 165 12.89 -12.04 -1.68
C LEU A 165 13.32 -11.92 -3.15
N LEU A 166 13.56 -10.69 -3.65
CA LEU A 166 14.04 -10.50 -5.03
C LEU A 166 15.44 -11.06 -5.22
N LEU A 167 16.31 -10.95 -4.22
CA LEU A 167 17.64 -11.58 -4.23
C LEU A 167 17.54 -13.11 -4.26
N GLU A 168 16.62 -13.70 -3.50
CA GLU A 168 16.29 -15.14 -3.56
C GLU A 168 15.74 -15.57 -4.93
N TYR A 169 15.17 -14.63 -5.69
CA TYR A 169 14.68 -14.86 -7.05
C TYR A 169 15.78 -14.68 -8.11
N ASP A 170 17.04 -14.54 -7.71
CA ASP A 170 18.19 -14.27 -8.57
C ASP A 170 18.04 -12.98 -9.40
N VAL A 171 17.50 -11.93 -8.79
CA VAL A 171 17.50 -10.59 -9.38
C VAL A 171 18.87 -9.97 -9.20
N GLU A 172 19.48 -9.58 -10.33
CA GLU A 172 20.87 -9.09 -10.40
C GLU A 172 20.96 -7.57 -10.49
N ARG A 173 19.82 -6.87 -10.53
CA ARG A 173 19.77 -5.41 -10.62
C ARG A 173 19.98 -4.76 -9.26
N PRO A 174 20.54 -3.53 -9.23
CA PRO A 174 20.61 -2.75 -8.00
C PRO A 174 19.21 -2.60 -7.41
N ILE A 175 19.06 -2.89 -6.11
CA ILE A 175 17.80 -2.78 -5.36
C ILE A 175 18.03 -1.84 -4.19
N GLU A 176 17.25 -0.77 -4.14
CA GLU A 176 17.23 0.16 -3.00
C GLU A 176 15.95 -0.03 -2.19
N VAL A 177 16.07 0.07 -0.87
CA VAL A 177 14.92 -0.02 0.03
C VAL A 177 14.45 1.39 0.36
N ILE A 178 13.31 1.78 -0.22
CA ILE A 178 12.70 3.08 0.03
C ILE A 178 11.26 2.84 0.47
N PRO A 179 10.96 2.98 1.77
CA PRO A 179 9.60 2.85 2.28
C PRO A 179 8.64 3.83 1.62
N THR A 180 7.46 3.36 1.25
CA THR A 180 6.37 4.23 0.78
C THR A 180 5.95 5.19 1.89
N GLY A 181 5.89 6.47 1.58
CA GLY A 181 5.48 7.49 2.54
C GLY A 181 3.96 7.58 2.69
N ILE A 182 3.53 8.17 3.79
CA ILE A 182 2.14 8.53 4.05
C ILE A 182 1.98 10.05 4.16
N ASP A 183 0.74 10.53 3.99
CA ASP A 183 0.38 11.92 4.23
C ASP A 183 0.12 12.13 5.73
N ILE A 184 1.17 12.50 6.49
CA ILE A 184 1.09 12.70 7.94
C ILE A 184 0.04 13.75 8.30
N GLU A 185 -0.08 14.83 7.50
CA GLU A 185 -1.00 15.92 7.79
C GLU A 185 -2.46 15.48 7.76
N GLN A 186 -2.81 14.50 6.91
CA GLN A 186 -4.16 13.95 6.83
C GLN A 186 -4.62 13.32 8.16
N PHE A 187 -3.68 12.80 8.95
CA PHE A 187 -3.96 12.16 10.25
C PHE A 187 -3.92 13.14 11.43
N SER A 188 -3.51 14.38 11.22
CA SER A 188 -3.57 15.43 12.24
C SER A 188 -5.02 15.87 12.47
N GLN A 189 -5.36 16.20 13.73
CA GLN A 189 -6.67 16.69 14.11
C GLN A 189 -6.95 18.05 13.47
N THR A 190 -8.14 18.24 12.89
CA THR A 190 -8.60 19.52 12.35
C THR A 190 -9.91 19.96 13.01
N PRO A 191 -10.23 21.27 13.04
CA PRO A 191 -11.47 21.75 13.68
C PRO A 191 -12.75 21.13 13.13
N GLY A 192 -12.78 20.74 11.85
CA GLY A 192 -13.93 20.11 11.19
C GLY A 192 -14.12 18.62 11.53
N ASP A 193 -13.10 17.96 12.07
CA ASP A 193 -13.13 16.50 12.28
C ASP A 193 -14.15 16.09 13.34
N ALA A 194 -14.35 16.89 14.38
CA ALA A 194 -15.27 16.57 15.47
C ALA A 194 -16.71 16.32 14.97
N LEU A 195 -17.22 17.15 14.07
CA LEU A 195 -18.56 16.98 13.48
C LEU A 195 -18.62 15.76 12.57
N ARG A 196 -17.60 15.54 11.76
CA ARG A 196 -17.52 14.38 10.85
C ARG A 196 -17.42 13.06 11.64
N ILE A 197 -16.61 13.04 12.69
CA ILE A 197 -16.48 11.89 13.61
C ILE A 197 -17.81 11.62 14.32
N ALA A 198 -18.51 12.64 14.80
CA ALA A 198 -19.82 12.48 15.44
C ALA A 198 -20.84 11.87 14.46
N ALA A 199 -20.85 12.32 13.20
CA ALA A 199 -21.71 11.77 12.15
C ALA A 199 -21.37 10.30 11.86
N LEU A 200 -20.09 9.94 11.72
CA LEU A 200 -19.65 8.55 11.53
C LEU A 200 -20.01 7.65 12.71
N ARG A 201 -19.85 8.14 13.94
CA ARG A 201 -20.27 7.39 15.14
C ARG A 201 -21.76 7.12 15.14
N ALA A 202 -22.58 8.11 14.79
CA ALA A 202 -24.04 7.96 14.70
C ALA A 202 -24.43 6.96 13.61
N GLU A 203 -23.83 7.05 12.40
CA GLU A 203 -24.02 6.11 11.30
C GLU A 203 -23.74 4.66 11.73
N LEU A 204 -22.62 4.45 12.43
CA LEU A 204 -22.14 3.14 12.87
C LEU A 204 -22.76 2.68 14.21
N ARG A 205 -23.70 3.45 14.78
CA ARG A 205 -24.31 3.17 16.08
C ARG A 205 -23.29 2.99 17.21
N ILE A 206 -22.28 3.86 17.21
CA ILE A 206 -21.24 3.92 18.24
C ILE A 206 -21.57 5.07 19.18
N GLY A 207 -21.71 4.78 20.46
CA GLY A 207 -21.98 5.79 21.47
C GLY A 207 -20.85 6.82 21.60
N PRO A 208 -21.16 8.06 22.04
CA PRO A 208 -20.16 9.14 22.11
C PRO A 208 -18.98 8.82 23.03
N ASN A 209 -19.21 8.06 24.09
CA ASN A 209 -18.23 7.69 25.10
C ASN A 209 -17.62 6.29 24.90
N GLU A 210 -18.04 5.54 23.86
CA GLU A 210 -17.48 4.22 23.60
C GLU A 210 -16.06 4.35 23.02
N ARG A 211 -15.11 3.62 23.59
CA ARG A 211 -13.73 3.57 23.09
C ARG A 211 -13.63 2.53 21.98
N LEU A 212 -12.72 2.75 21.04
CA LEU A 212 -12.64 1.92 19.84
C LEU A 212 -11.25 1.29 19.70
N ILE A 213 -11.24 -0.03 19.63
CA ILE A 213 -10.11 -0.80 19.11
C ILE A 213 -10.31 -0.83 17.60
N LEU A 214 -9.33 -0.38 16.81
CA LEU A 214 -9.45 -0.20 15.38
C LEU A 214 -8.62 -1.23 14.62
N TYR A 215 -9.21 -1.81 13.59
CA TYR A 215 -8.52 -2.48 12.48
C TYR A 215 -8.88 -1.80 11.16
N VAL A 216 -7.89 -1.55 10.31
CA VAL A 216 -8.09 -1.02 8.95
C VAL A 216 -7.38 -1.93 7.97
N GLY A 217 -8.09 -2.42 6.96
CA GLY A 217 -7.51 -3.24 5.92
C GLY A 217 -8.49 -4.20 5.25
N ARG A 218 -7.97 -4.98 4.30
CA ARG A 218 -8.76 -6.01 3.62
C ARG A 218 -9.19 -7.11 4.59
N ILE A 219 -10.44 -7.50 4.53
CA ILE A 219 -10.99 -8.59 5.34
C ILE A 219 -10.74 -9.93 4.64
N ALA A 220 -9.53 -10.48 4.86
CA ALA A 220 -9.06 -11.69 4.19
C ALA A 220 -8.24 -12.57 5.17
N LYS A 221 -8.06 -13.84 4.81
CA LYS A 221 -7.48 -14.87 5.68
C LYS A 221 -6.09 -14.50 6.19
N GLU A 222 -5.26 -13.94 5.34
CA GLU A 222 -3.88 -13.54 5.65
C GLU A 222 -3.78 -12.39 6.67
N LYS A 223 -4.91 -11.72 6.99
CA LYS A 223 -4.98 -10.64 7.98
C LYS A 223 -5.33 -11.12 9.38
N SER A 224 -5.69 -12.38 9.54
CA SER A 224 -5.93 -13.06 10.82
C SER A 224 -6.84 -12.28 11.80
N ILE A 225 -7.90 -11.62 11.27
CA ILE A 225 -8.85 -10.84 12.07
C ILE A 225 -9.66 -11.77 12.99
N ASP A 226 -9.89 -13.02 12.56
CA ASP A 226 -10.54 -14.05 13.35
C ASP A 226 -9.79 -14.32 14.66
N SER A 227 -8.47 -14.28 14.65
CA SER A 227 -7.66 -14.41 15.85
C SER A 227 -7.95 -13.30 16.86
N ILE A 228 -8.06 -12.06 16.42
CA ILE A 228 -8.42 -10.94 17.30
C ILE A 228 -9.81 -11.18 17.90
N ILE A 229 -10.82 -11.50 17.07
CA ILE A 229 -12.20 -11.73 17.52
C ILE A 229 -12.28 -12.84 18.55
N ARG A 230 -11.52 -13.94 18.41
CA ARG A 230 -11.50 -15.07 19.36
C ARG A 230 -11.01 -14.68 20.75
N HIS A 231 -10.12 -13.69 20.87
CA HIS A 231 -9.49 -13.30 22.13
C HIS A 231 -10.13 -12.06 22.78
N LEU A 232 -10.94 -11.28 22.05
CA LEU A 232 -11.64 -10.11 22.60
C LEU A 232 -12.72 -10.40 23.68
N PRO A 233 -13.41 -11.56 23.74
CA PRO A 233 -14.37 -11.84 24.82
C PRO A 233 -13.77 -11.71 26.22
N GLU A 234 -12.53 -12.17 26.41
CA GLU A 234 -11.83 -12.04 27.70
C GLU A 234 -11.57 -10.57 28.06
N TYR A 235 -11.12 -9.80 27.09
CA TYR A 235 -10.88 -8.37 27.22
C TYR A 235 -12.16 -7.60 27.58
N PHE A 236 -13.27 -7.87 26.90
CA PHE A 236 -14.53 -7.18 27.11
C PHE A 236 -15.24 -7.50 28.44
N LYS A 237 -14.80 -8.50 29.21
CA LYS A 237 -15.31 -8.74 30.57
C LYS A 237 -15.03 -7.55 31.49
N THR A 238 -13.86 -6.94 31.35
CA THR A 238 -13.42 -5.80 32.17
C THR A 238 -13.56 -4.45 31.43
N HIS A 239 -13.58 -4.43 30.10
CA HIS A 239 -13.66 -3.23 29.26
C HIS A 239 -15.03 -3.11 28.58
N LYS A 240 -16.10 -2.97 29.38
CA LYS A 240 -17.50 -3.01 28.91
C LYS A 240 -17.86 -1.87 27.96
N ASN A 241 -17.17 -0.73 28.03
CA ASN A 241 -17.46 0.47 27.23
C ASN A 241 -16.54 0.58 26.00
N GLU A 242 -16.11 -0.56 25.45
CA GLU A 242 -15.27 -0.60 24.27
C GLU A 242 -15.90 -1.45 23.17
N LYS A 243 -15.55 -1.12 21.91
CA LYS A 243 -15.95 -1.86 20.70
C LYS A 243 -14.75 -2.11 19.82
N PHE A 244 -14.82 -3.18 19.03
CA PHE A 244 -13.87 -3.47 17.96
C PHE A 244 -14.45 -2.99 16.65
N LEU A 245 -13.78 -2.02 16.01
CA LEU A 245 -14.18 -1.41 14.74
C LEU A 245 -13.29 -1.93 13.62
N ILE A 246 -13.90 -2.54 12.62
CA ILE A 246 -13.25 -3.10 11.44
C ILE A 246 -13.63 -2.25 10.23
N VAL A 247 -12.62 -1.59 9.63
CA VAL A 247 -12.78 -0.75 8.43
C VAL A 247 -12.13 -1.43 7.24
N GLY A 248 -12.93 -1.71 6.22
CA GLY A 248 -12.53 -2.37 5.00
C GLY A 248 -13.54 -3.39 4.51
N GLY A 249 -13.26 -3.95 3.35
CA GLY A 249 -14.05 -5.00 2.72
C GLY A 249 -13.25 -6.27 2.50
N GLY A 250 -13.93 -7.35 2.15
CA GLY A 250 -13.28 -8.59 1.79
C GLY A 250 -14.14 -9.84 1.95
N PRO A 251 -13.65 -10.99 1.45
CA PRO A 251 -14.44 -12.21 1.33
C PRO A 251 -14.86 -12.83 2.67
N LEU A 252 -14.09 -12.59 3.75
CA LEU A 252 -14.37 -13.22 5.06
C LEU A 252 -15.32 -12.42 5.94
N ARG A 253 -15.89 -11.30 5.47
CA ARG A 253 -16.76 -10.45 6.31
C ARG A 253 -17.87 -11.23 6.99
N ASN A 254 -18.66 -12.00 6.24
CA ASN A 254 -19.79 -12.74 6.79
C ASN A 254 -19.36 -13.81 7.79
N GLU A 255 -18.21 -14.46 7.54
CA GLU A 255 -17.65 -15.46 8.46
C GLU A 255 -17.21 -14.81 9.78
N LEU A 256 -16.61 -13.62 9.72
CA LEU A 256 -16.20 -12.89 10.93
C LEU A 256 -17.37 -12.30 11.72
N GLU A 257 -18.45 -11.87 11.05
CA GLU A 257 -19.71 -11.47 11.71
C GLU A 257 -20.34 -12.64 12.46
N GLU A 258 -20.35 -13.83 11.83
CA GLU A 258 -20.84 -15.05 12.47
C GLU A 258 -19.95 -15.48 13.65
N LEU A 259 -18.62 -15.42 13.47
CA LEU A 259 -17.66 -15.71 14.53
C LEU A 259 -17.87 -14.81 15.75
N ALA A 260 -18.05 -13.51 15.55
CA ALA A 260 -18.31 -12.57 16.63
C ALA A 260 -19.61 -12.91 17.40
N ARG A 261 -20.66 -13.37 16.70
CA ARG A 261 -21.90 -13.85 17.32
C ARG A 261 -21.69 -15.11 18.14
N GLN A 262 -20.97 -16.09 17.60
CA GLN A 262 -20.64 -17.35 18.29
C GLN A 262 -19.85 -17.11 19.58
N TYR A 263 -18.96 -16.11 19.59
CA TYR A 263 -18.19 -15.71 20.76
C TYR A 263 -18.94 -14.75 21.71
N GLY A 264 -20.22 -14.46 21.43
CA GLY A 264 -21.08 -13.61 22.30
C GLY A 264 -20.73 -12.12 22.28
N ILE A 265 -19.93 -11.66 21.31
CA ILE A 265 -19.47 -10.27 21.19
C ILE A 265 -20.00 -9.57 19.91
N GLY A 266 -21.04 -10.12 19.28
CA GLY A 266 -21.57 -9.56 18.03
C GLY A 266 -22.02 -8.09 18.14
N ASN A 267 -22.50 -7.65 19.31
CA ASN A 267 -22.85 -6.26 19.58
C ASN A 267 -21.64 -5.35 19.89
N LYS A 268 -20.47 -5.94 20.07
CA LYS A 268 -19.19 -5.24 20.33
C LYS A 268 -18.32 -5.11 19.11
N VAL A 269 -18.62 -5.83 18.02
CA VAL A 269 -17.85 -5.79 16.77
C VAL A 269 -18.62 -5.01 15.71
N VAL A 270 -18.03 -3.94 15.19
CA VAL A 270 -18.66 -3.05 14.22
C VAL A 270 -17.89 -3.16 12.89
N PHE A 271 -18.60 -3.49 11.80
CA PHE A 271 -18.06 -3.54 10.46
C PHE A 271 -18.46 -2.29 9.67
N ALA A 272 -17.54 -1.35 9.49
CA ALA A 272 -17.79 -0.10 8.77
C ALA A 272 -17.87 -0.25 7.24
N GLY A 273 -17.39 -1.38 6.69
CA GLY A 273 -17.28 -1.59 5.24
C GLY A 273 -16.11 -0.85 4.61
N GLU A 274 -16.06 -0.87 3.28
CA GLU A 274 -15.07 -0.09 2.53
C GLU A 274 -15.42 1.39 2.62
N ARG A 275 -14.39 2.23 2.80
CA ARG A 275 -14.55 3.68 2.95
C ARG A 275 -13.66 4.42 1.95
N PRO A 276 -14.11 5.59 1.45
CA PRO A 276 -13.26 6.47 0.66
C PRO A 276 -11.98 6.80 1.40
N TRP A 277 -10.87 6.91 0.66
CA TRP A 277 -9.55 7.17 1.25
C TRP A 277 -9.52 8.46 2.11
N GLU A 278 -10.27 9.47 1.71
CA GLU A 278 -10.40 10.75 2.40
C GLU A 278 -11.10 10.64 3.76
N GLU A 279 -11.87 9.57 3.99
CA GLU A 279 -12.55 9.30 5.26
C GLU A 279 -11.72 8.43 6.21
N VAL A 280 -10.76 7.65 5.67
CA VAL A 280 -10.02 6.65 6.46
C VAL A 280 -9.33 7.28 7.67
N SER A 281 -8.77 8.49 7.52
CA SER A 281 -8.11 9.20 8.62
C SER A 281 -9.02 9.49 9.81
N LEU A 282 -10.33 9.69 9.58
CA LEU A 282 -11.29 9.94 10.66
C LEU A 282 -11.49 8.71 11.54
N PHE A 283 -11.38 7.52 10.98
CA PHE A 283 -11.46 6.28 11.75
C PHE A 283 -10.28 6.12 12.70
N TYR A 284 -9.08 6.46 12.27
CA TYR A 284 -7.91 6.51 13.15
C TYR A 284 -8.08 7.59 14.23
N LYS A 285 -8.50 8.81 13.87
CA LYS A 285 -8.69 9.93 14.81
C LYS A 285 -9.74 9.67 15.88
N MET A 286 -10.71 8.80 15.65
CA MET A 286 -11.74 8.44 16.65
C MET A 286 -11.39 7.18 17.45
N ALA A 287 -10.32 6.49 17.13
CA ALA A 287 -9.90 5.25 17.79
C ALA A 287 -9.03 5.50 19.03
N SER A 288 -9.01 4.55 19.95
CA SER A 288 -8.18 4.57 21.15
C SER A 288 -6.93 3.69 21.04
N VAL A 289 -6.93 2.72 20.14
CA VAL A 289 -5.80 1.82 19.83
C VAL A 289 -6.02 1.19 18.47
N PHE A 290 -4.95 0.98 17.74
CA PHE A 290 -4.93 0.21 16.49
C PHE A 290 -4.37 -1.18 16.75
N ILE A 291 -4.99 -2.23 16.19
CA ILE A 291 -4.53 -3.61 16.32
C ILE A 291 -4.50 -4.33 14.96
N SER A 292 -3.46 -5.12 14.72
CA SER A 292 -3.40 -6.05 13.59
C SER A 292 -2.67 -7.35 13.96
N ALA A 293 -3.27 -8.47 13.57
CA ALA A 293 -2.66 -9.80 13.71
C ALA A 293 -2.07 -10.34 12.39
N SER A 294 -1.89 -9.48 11.39
CA SER A 294 -1.38 -9.83 10.07
C SER A 294 0.08 -10.26 10.11
N LEU A 295 0.42 -11.36 9.43
CA LEU A 295 1.78 -11.84 9.19
C LEU A 295 2.23 -11.62 7.73
N SER A 296 1.37 -11.01 6.90
CA SER A 296 1.58 -10.83 5.46
C SER A 296 1.82 -9.37 5.05
N GLU A 297 2.26 -8.54 6.01
CA GLU A 297 2.53 -7.13 5.67
C GLU A 297 3.78 -7.01 4.77
N THR A 298 3.66 -6.15 3.75
CA THR A 298 4.81 -5.76 2.93
C THR A 298 5.56 -4.64 3.62
N GLN A 299 4.86 -3.57 3.99
CA GLN A 299 5.42 -2.41 4.71
C GLN A 299 4.62 -2.06 5.96
N GLY A 300 3.33 -2.42 6.01
CA GLY A 300 2.46 -2.08 7.13
C GLY A 300 2.08 -0.60 7.18
N LEU A 301 1.64 -0.03 6.05
CA LEU A 301 1.23 1.38 5.98
C LEU A 301 0.17 1.74 7.03
N THR A 302 -0.76 0.83 7.33
CA THR A 302 -1.81 1.05 8.34
C THR A 302 -1.26 1.27 9.75
N PHE A 303 -0.09 0.71 10.07
CA PHE A 303 0.61 1.00 11.33
C PHE A 303 1.17 2.43 11.32
N ILE A 304 1.79 2.86 10.21
CA ILE A 304 2.32 4.22 10.08
C ILE A 304 1.19 5.24 10.14
N GLU A 305 0.03 4.94 9.54
CA GLU A 305 -1.19 5.75 9.61
C GLU A 305 -1.70 5.89 11.06
N ALA A 306 -1.71 4.79 11.82
CA ALA A 306 -2.07 4.80 13.24
C ALA A 306 -1.09 5.65 14.07
N MET A 307 0.21 5.47 13.84
CA MET A 307 1.26 6.27 14.50
C MET A 307 1.13 7.76 14.17
N ALA A 308 0.83 8.11 12.90
CA ALA A 308 0.60 9.48 12.47
C ALA A 308 -0.67 10.09 13.10
N ALA A 309 -1.70 9.27 13.32
CA ALA A 309 -2.92 9.67 14.03
C ALA A 309 -2.73 9.78 15.56
N LYS A 310 -1.53 9.51 16.06
CA LYS A 310 -1.18 9.53 17.49
C LYS A 310 -2.05 8.60 18.34
N ILE A 311 -2.28 7.39 17.84
CA ILE A 311 -2.91 6.31 18.59
C ILE A 311 -1.91 5.17 18.79
N PRO A 312 -1.94 4.48 19.94
CA PRO A 312 -1.05 3.37 20.22
C PRO A 312 -1.29 2.21 19.25
N VAL A 313 -0.23 1.48 18.96
CA VAL A 313 -0.24 0.39 17.99
C VAL A 313 0.06 -0.94 18.66
N VAL A 314 -0.78 -1.95 18.36
CA VAL A 314 -0.60 -3.35 18.78
C VAL A 314 -0.48 -4.22 17.53
N ALA A 315 0.57 -5.00 17.42
CA ALA A 315 0.81 -5.84 16.25
C ALA A 315 1.27 -7.25 16.61
N LYS A 316 0.90 -8.21 15.78
CA LYS A 316 1.54 -9.53 15.77
C LYS A 316 3.01 -9.36 15.36
N LYS A 317 3.92 -9.97 16.11
CA LYS A 317 5.35 -9.94 15.81
C LYS A 317 5.63 -10.58 14.46
N ASP A 318 6.20 -9.81 13.54
CA ASP A 318 6.63 -10.25 12.20
C ASP A 318 7.82 -9.41 11.74
N ARG A 319 8.71 -10.02 10.99
CA ARG A 319 9.94 -9.37 10.47
C ARG A 319 9.68 -8.06 9.70
N SER A 320 8.51 -7.93 9.06
CA SER A 320 8.17 -6.72 8.31
C SER A 320 7.79 -5.52 9.19
N VAL A 321 7.30 -5.77 10.41
CA VAL A 321 6.85 -4.74 11.34
C VAL A 321 7.85 -4.43 12.45
N GLU A 322 8.78 -5.33 12.77
CA GLU A 322 9.77 -5.17 13.86
C GLU A 322 10.72 -3.97 13.67
N LYS A 323 10.93 -3.53 12.43
CA LYS A 323 11.70 -2.30 12.15
C LYS A 323 10.88 -1.03 12.33
N LEU A 324 9.58 -1.14 12.22
CA LEU A 324 8.63 -0.03 12.34
C LEU A 324 8.11 0.09 13.78
N ILE A 325 7.81 -1.05 14.41
CA ILE A 325 7.28 -1.13 15.77
C ILE A 325 8.35 -1.75 16.66
N ILE A 326 8.96 -0.93 17.50
CA ILE A 326 9.91 -1.36 18.53
C ILE A 326 9.10 -1.66 19.78
N ASP A 327 9.08 -2.93 20.19
CA ASP A 327 8.26 -3.40 21.32
C ASP A 327 8.57 -2.64 22.61
N GLY A 328 7.51 -2.16 23.27
CA GLY A 328 7.60 -1.36 24.48
C GLY A 328 8.03 0.10 24.25
N PHE A 329 8.55 0.48 23.07
CA PHE A 329 9.03 1.83 22.77
C PHE A 329 8.08 2.60 21.84
N SER A 330 7.74 2.07 20.67
CA SER A 330 6.85 2.74 19.69
C SER A 330 5.53 2.01 19.46
N GLY A 331 5.29 0.94 20.18
CA GLY A 331 4.08 0.12 20.14
C GLY A 331 4.27 -1.16 20.95
N CYS A 332 3.30 -2.06 20.88
CA CYS A 332 3.39 -3.36 21.53
C CYS A 332 3.32 -4.48 20.50
N LEU A 333 4.22 -5.43 20.62
CA LEU A 333 4.22 -6.64 19.83
C LEU A 333 3.73 -7.83 20.67
N PHE A 334 2.90 -8.70 20.09
CA PHE A 334 2.53 -9.97 20.69
C PHE A 334 3.00 -11.13 19.81
N GLU A 335 3.50 -12.19 20.44
CA GLU A 335 3.94 -13.41 19.75
C GLU A 335 2.81 -14.43 19.66
N GLU A 336 2.07 -14.60 20.77
CA GLU A 336 0.93 -15.50 20.85
C GLU A 336 -0.38 -14.73 20.92
N ASP A 337 -1.39 -15.17 20.20
CA ASP A 337 -2.70 -14.49 20.13
C ASP A 337 -3.40 -14.38 21.48
N SER A 338 -3.11 -15.31 22.40
CA SER A 338 -3.56 -15.29 23.79
C SER A 338 -3.09 -14.05 24.59
N GLN A 339 -2.06 -13.35 24.11
CA GLN A 339 -1.54 -12.13 24.72
C GLN A 339 -2.37 -10.87 24.37
N ILE A 340 -3.25 -10.94 23.37
CA ILE A 340 -4.05 -9.79 22.89
C ILE A 340 -4.79 -9.09 24.04
N PRO A 341 -5.53 -9.79 24.95
CA PRO A 341 -6.25 -9.14 26.04
C PRO A 341 -5.33 -8.39 27.01
N SER A 342 -4.20 -8.98 27.38
CA SER A 342 -3.26 -8.38 28.35
C SER A 342 -2.53 -7.16 27.76
N VAL A 343 -2.13 -7.22 26.49
CA VAL A 343 -1.48 -6.09 25.81
C VAL A 343 -2.44 -4.92 25.64
N LEU A 344 -3.68 -5.17 25.20
CA LEU A 344 -4.72 -4.14 25.13
C LEU A 344 -5.02 -3.54 26.49
N HIS A 345 -5.13 -4.37 27.55
CA HIS A 345 -5.37 -3.91 28.91
C HIS A 345 -4.26 -2.96 29.38
N LYS A 346 -2.98 -3.33 29.19
CA LYS A 346 -1.83 -2.50 29.57
C LYS A 346 -1.88 -1.13 28.91
N ILE A 347 -2.08 -1.07 27.58
CA ILE A 347 -2.15 0.19 26.83
C ILE A 347 -3.33 1.05 27.31
N GLN A 348 -4.46 0.45 27.67
CA GLN A 348 -5.65 1.19 28.07
C GLN A 348 -5.58 1.72 29.52
N THR A 349 -4.84 1.06 30.39
CA THR A 349 -4.77 1.39 31.83
C THR A 349 -3.53 2.20 32.21
N ASP A 350 -2.41 2.00 31.53
CA ASP A 350 -1.14 2.70 31.78
C ASP A 350 -1.02 3.92 30.84
N SER A 351 -1.40 5.10 31.35
CA SER A 351 -1.41 6.33 30.55
C SER A 351 -0.01 6.83 30.21
N ASP A 352 0.95 6.67 31.11
CA ASP A 352 2.32 7.19 30.92
C ASP A 352 3.02 6.34 29.87
N PHE A 353 2.98 5.03 30.01
CA PHE A 353 3.48 4.08 28.99
C PHE A 353 2.86 4.32 27.60
N ARG A 354 1.53 4.50 27.55
CA ARG A 354 0.82 4.78 26.30
C ARG A 354 1.30 6.10 25.64
N ASN A 355 1.41 7.18 26.44
CA ASN A 355 1.78 8.49 25.90
C ASN A 355 3.23 8.53 25.40
N GLU A 356 4.14 7.86 26.10
CA GLU A 356 5.52 7.69 25.65
C GLU A 356 5.59 6.93 24.32
N GLN A 357 4.87 5.80 24.20
CA GLN A 357 4.81 5.05 22.94
C GLN A 357 4.25 5.88 21.79
N ILE A 358 3.19 6.66 22.01
CA ILE A 358 2.59 7.53 20.98
C ILE A 358 3.60 8.57 20.50
N ALA A 359 4.36 9.20 21.40
CA ALA A 359 5.36 10.20 21.04
C ALA A 359 6.48 9.58 20.16
N ASN A 360 7.02 8.45 20.59
CA ASN A 360 8.07 7.72 19.86
C ASN A 360 7.56 7.20 18.51
N ALA A 361 6.33 6.67 18.47
CA ALA A 361 5.70 6.19 17.24
C ALA A 361 5.48 7.32 16.22
N TYR A 362 5.05 8.50 16.69
CA TYR A 362 4.85 9.66 15.82
C TYR A 362 6.16 10.13 15.18
N GLU A 363 7.28 10.10 15.92
CA GLU A 363 8.60 10.41 15.37
C GLU A 363 8.98 9.46 14.23
N ILE A 364 8.76 8.15 14.43
CA ILE A 364 8.99 7.14 13.38
C ILE A 364 8.08 7.38 12.17
N ALA A 365 6.78 7.70 12.39
CA ALA A 365 5.87 8.01 11.30
C ALA A 365 6.32 9.24 10.51
N SER A 366 6.82 10.28 11.20
CA SER A 366 7.30 11.52 10.57
C SER A 366 8.47 11.29 9.60
N GLN A 367 9.35 10.34 9.92
CA GLN A 367 10.45 9.92 9.04
C GLN A 367 9.97 9.12 7.81
N ASN A 368 8.74 8.63 7.84
CA ASN A 368 8.07 7.91 6.75
C ASN A 368 7.01 8.77 6.03
N SER A 369 7.15 10.09 6.03
CA SER A 369 6.23 10.99 5.35
C SER A 369 6.35 10.89 3.82
N SER A 370 5.27 11.25 3.12
CA SER A 370 5.25 11.31 1.65
C SER A 370 6.28 12.30 1.09
N ALA A 371 6.57 13.39 1.80
CA ALA A 371 7.59 14.35 1.43
C ALA A 371 9.00 13.71 1.46
N GLN A 372 9.35 12.98 2.55
CA GLN A 372 10.62 12.26 2.63
C GLN A 372 10.74 11.15 1.60
N PHE A 373 9.65 10.45 1.31
CA PHE A 373 9.58 9.46 0.24
C PHE A 373 9.91 10.08 -1.11
N ALA A 374 9.32 11.23 -1.44
CA ALA A 374 9.57 11.93 -2.71
C ALA A 374 11.03 12.38 -2.84
N VAL A 375 11.65 12.92 -1.77
CA VAL A 375 13.07 13.30 -1.76
C VAL A 375 13.98 12.10 -2.01
N LYS A 376 13.72 10.97 -1.35
CA LYS A 376 14.49 9.73 -1.58
C LYS A 376 14.33 9.22 -3.02
N MET A 377 13.12 9.30 -3.56
CA MET A 377 12.84 8.90 -4.95
C MET A 377 13.49 9.84 -5.96
N GLU A 378 13.52 11.14 -5.70
CA GLU A 378 14.25 12.12 -6.52
C GLU A 378 15.73 11.77 -6.62
N GLN A 379 16.40 11.53 -5.48
CA GLN A 379 17.81 11.11 -5.45
C GLN A 379 18.05 9.83 -6.23
N MET A 380 17.08 8.90 -6.19
CA MET A 380 17.15 7.65 -6.92
C MET A 380 16.97 7.85 -8.43
N TYR A 381 16.08 8.77 -8.85
CA TYR A 381 15.94 9.14 -10.26
C TYR A 381 17.23 9.75 -10.80
N GLU A 382 17.83 10.70 -10.09
CA GLU A 382 19.09 11.32 -10.47
C GLU A 382 20.23 10.31 -10.57
N LYS A 383 20.34 9.40 -9.58
CA LYS A 383 21.33 8.32 -9.59
C LYS A 383 21.14 7.44 -10.83
N THR A 384 19.90 7.03 -11.12
CA THR A 384 19.58 6.14 -12.23
C THR A 384 19.88 6.81 -13.58
N ILE A 385 19.54 8.09 -13.74
CA ILE A 385 19.84 8.87 -14.96
C ILE A 385 21.35 8.94 -15.17
N ARG A 386 22.14 9.33 -14.15
CA ARG A 386 23.61 9.42 -14.24
C ARG A 386 24.25 8.08 -14.60
N GLU A 387 23.84 7.00 -13.95
CA GLU A 387 24.37 5.66 -14.27
C GLU A 387 24.02 5.22 -15.69
N TYR A 388 22.83 5.55 -16.15
CA TYR A 388 22.38 5.26 -17.51
C TYR A 388 23.17 6.06 -18.56
N GLU A 389 23.47 7.33 -18.33
CA GLU A 389 24.28 8.18 -19.20
C GLU A 389 25.73 7.69 -19.30
N LEU A 390 26.32 7.23 -18.17
CA LEU A 390 27.70 6.76 -18.12
C LEU A 390 27.90 5.37 -18.78
N HIS A 391 26.96 4.47 -18.57
CA HIS A 391 27.14 3.06 -18.91
C HIS A 391 26.22 2.56 -20.02
N GLY A 392 25.29 3.39 -20.48
CA GLY A 392 24.23 2.99 -21.39
C GLY A 392 23.27 1.97 -20.76
N ARG A 393 22.35 1.46 -21.55
CA ARG A 393 21.44 0.43 -21.10
C ARG A 393 22.20 -0.88 -20.88
N ARG A 394 22.30 -1.35 -19.65
CA ARG A 394 22.88 -2.66 -19.30
C ARG A 394 22.06 -3.86 -19.84
N TYR A 395 21.07 -3.60 -20.69
CA TYR A 395 20.01 -4.53 -21.10
C TYR A 395 19.72 -4.36 -22.58
N ILE A 396 19.91 -5.39 -23.38
CA ILE A 396 19.63 -5.42 -24.81
C ILE A 396 18.23 -6.00 -25.05
N LEU A 397 17.19 -5.19 -24.99
CA LEU A 397 16.08 -5.38 -25.91
C LEU A 397 16.58 -4.92 -27.29
N ASN A 398 16.49 -5.80 -28.28
CA ASN A 398 17.00 -5.55 -29.64
C ASN A 398 16.41 -4.21 -30.17
N ASN A 399 17.13 -3.10 -29.98
CA ASN A 399 16.70 -1.72 -30.23
C ASN A 399 16.21 -1.50 -31.67
N ARG A 400 16.70 -2.28 -32.63
CA ARG A 400 16.30 -2.14 -34.05
C ARG A 400 14.85 -2.55 -34.31
N LEU A 401 14.33 -3.55 -33.59
CA LEU A 401 12.94 -3.99 -33.76
C LEU A 401 11.96 -2.98 -33.14
N VAL A 402 12.32 -2.45 -31.96
CA VAL A 402 11.50 -1.49 -31.19
C VAL A 402 11.44 -0.13 -31.91
N GLN A 403 12.55 0.35 -32.44
CA GLN A 403 12.58 1.59 -33.23
C GLN A 403 11.77 1.49 -34.54
N LYS A 404 11.79 0.33 -35.24
CA LYS A 404 10.94 0.11 -36.42
C LYS A 404 9.45 0.10 -36.17
N ILE A 405 9.02 -0.11 -34.94
CA ILE A 405 7.60 -0.14 -34.55
C ILE A 405 7.09 1.27 -34.21
N LEU A 406 7.99 2.21 -33.88
CA LEU A 406 7.64 3.58 -33.48
C LEU A 406 7.75 4.60 -34.62
N LEU A 407 8.57 4.32 -35.64
CA LEU A 407 8.63 5.04 -36.91
C LEU A 407 7.57 4.50 -37.88
#